data_692a51cda0a858dae5ee069fecfaaf8c
#
_entry.id   692a51cda0a858dae5ee069fecfaaf8c
#
_cell.length_a   1.000
_cell.length_b   1.000
_cell.length_c   1.000
_cell.angle_alpha   90.00
_cell.angle_beta   90.00
_cell.angle_gamma   90.00
#
_symmetry.space_group_name_H-M   'P 1'
#
loop_
_entity.id
_entity.type
_entity.pdbx_description
1 polymer ?
#
loop_
_entity_poly.entity_id
_entity_poly.type
_entity_poly.pdbx_seq_one_letter_code
_entity_poly.pdbx_strand_id
1 'polypeptide(L)'
;QDRILAIQGAAGSGKTSVALHRIAYLLYHDREHLKSSNILILSPNSVFSDYISHILPELGEENIQEMSFDLFAYRELKEIVPDCEDRYDQLERNMKLQDLYLTERFEEKQSEGFVGMMEGFLASLEDELMDFRTIEYKGIQKTEEELINLFYFKFQNAPLLTRMDAIRDYCVDEYETLLGRDLSEEELLIVQNKFDKMYVTKDIYKIYGWFLEECGYPALPDVEYEKRKLEYEDVFPVLYLKYRLTGKAVHNHIKHLVIDEMQDYSYLQYVILNQIFKCRMTILGDKAQTLDEQMRDVLQFLPGVFDQKIHKIVMNKSYRNTMEIARYAEKLTGVKDVELLKRHGKEVIEENFQNEDAVLDEIFLKAKLGEDEYETAAIITMTEAEAFTLYQMLKARGEEVHYIDRNSSAFKKGLTVTTFYLAKGLEFDQVFGVFRDIENPMQNQAKYICATRALHELYMYQVTKQ
;
A
#
# COMPACT_ATOMS: atom_id res chain seq x y z
N GLN A 1 -26.73 -9.34 2.87
CA GLN A 1 -25.41 -9.34 3.51
C GLN A 1 -24.57 -8.27 2.83
N ASP A 2 -24.01 -7.35 3.64
CA ASP A 2 -23.28 -6.18 3.14
C ASP A 2 -22.07 -6.60 2.29
N ARG A 3 -21.84 -5.89 1.22
CA ARG A 3 -20.72 -6.17 0.31
C ARG A 3 -19.38 -5.82 0.95
N ILE A 4 -19.35 -4.76 1.77
CA ILE A 4 -18.14 -4.25 2.42
C ILE A 4 -18.34 -4.24 3.92
N LEU A 5 -17.42 -4.90 4.63
CA LEU A 5 -17.31 -4.91 6.09
C LEU A 5 -16.03 -4.18 6.47
N ALA A 6 -16.14 -3.11 7.24
CA ALA A 6 -15.00 -2.41 7.83
C ALA A 6 -14.93 -2.66 9.34
N ILE A 7 -13.80 -3.17 9.82
CA ILE A 7 -13.54 -3.46 11.24
C ILE A 7 -12.44 -2.53 11.73
N GLN A 8 -12.84 -1.55 12.54
CA GLN A 8 -11.91 -0.65 13.20
C GLN A 8 -11.74 -1.06 14.66
N GLY A 9 -10.51 -1.06 15.16
CA GLY A 9 -10.28 -1.36 16.55
C GLY A 9 -8.87 -1.01 16.99
N ALA A 10 -8.69 -0.82 18.28
CA ALA A 10 -7.38 -0.56 18.86
C ALA A 10 -6.40 -1.73 18.67
N ALA A 11 -5.12 -1.47 18.88
CA ALA A 11 -4.10 -2.52 18.93
C ALA A 11 -4.53 -3.63 19.91
N GLY A 12 -4.34 -4.89 19.51
CA GLY A 12 -4.70 -6.03 20.35
C GLY A 12 -6.20 -6.27 20.56
N SER A 13 -7.08 -5.65 19.78
CA SER A 13 -8.53 -5.91 19.86
C SER A 13 -8.97 -7.21 19.18
N GLY A 14 -8.07 -7.94 18.52
CA GLY A 14 -8.37 -9.19 17.83
C GLY A 14 -8.94 -9.03 16.41
N LYS A 15 -8.78 -7.86 15.78
CA LYS A 15 -9.24 -7.60 14.39
C LYS A 15 -8.79 -8.68 13.42
N THR A 16 -7.50 -8.98 13.40
CA THR A 16 -6.90 -9.98 12.51
C THR A 16 -7.51 -11.36 12.74
N SER A 17 -7.67 -11.77 14.01
CA SER A 17 -8.32 -13.06 14.35
C SER A 17 -9.75 -13.11 13.85
N VAL A 18 -10.53 -12.03 14.01
CA VAL A 18 -11.92 -11.95 13.50
C VAL A 18 -11.95 -12.08 11.98
N ALA A 19 -11.02 -11.42 11.26
CA ALA A 19 -10.93 -11.54 9.81
C ALA A 19 -10.59 -12.97 9.37
N LEU A 20 -9.64 -13.61 10.03
CA LEU A 20 -9.22 -14.98 9.73
C LEU A 20 -10.32 -16.00 9.97
N HIS A 21 -11.01 -15.90 11.12
CA HIS A 21 -12.19 -16.74 11.39
C HIS A 21 -13.31 -16.48 10.37
N ARG A 22 -13.49 -15.23 9.91
CA ARG A 22 -14.43 -14.90 8.85
C ARG A 22 -14.05 -15.56 7.53
N ILE A 23 -12.77 -15.51 7.15
CA ILE A 23 -12.27 -16.17 5.93
C ILE A 23 -12.52 -17.69 6.02
N ALA A 24 -12.12 -18.31 7.12
CA ALA A 24 -12.34 -19.74 7.36
C ALA A 24 -13.84 -20.10 7.31
N TYR A 25 -14.69 -19.30 7.93
CA TYR A 25 -16.14 -19.47 7.87
C TYR A 25 -16.68 -19.36 6.44
N LEU A 26 -16.22 -18.37 5.66
CA LEU A 26 -16.67 -18.19 4.29
C LEU A 26 -16.23 -19.34 3.39
N LEU A 27 -15.00 -19.82 3.51
CA LEU A 27 -14.50 -20.99 2.79
C LEU A 27 -15.28 -22.26 3.13
N TYR A 28 -15.61 -22.46 4.39
CA TYR A 28 -16.38 -23.61 4.82
C TYR A 28 -17.85 -23.57 4.35
N HIS A 29 -18.49 -22.40 4.46
CA HIS A 29 -19.93 -22.23 4.22
C HIS A 29 -20.30 -22.04 2.75
N ASP A 30 -19.40 -21.43 1.96
CA ASP A 30 -19.61 -21.13 0.53
C ASP A 30 -18.61 -21.88 -0.38
N ARG A 31 -18.22 -23.08 0.03
CA ARG A 31 -17.19 -23.90 -0.61
C ARG A 31 -17.51 -24.29 -2.06
N GLU A 32 -18.77 -24.20 -2.48
CA GLU A 32 -19.17 -24.42 -3.88
C GLU A 32 -18.80 -23.23 -4.77
N HIS A 33 -18.77 -22.01 -4.22
CA HIS A 33 -18.58 -20.78 -4.99
C HIS A 33 -17.30 -20.01 -4.61
N LEU A 34 -16.70 -20.27 -3.44
CA LEU A 34 -15.52 -19.58 -2.94
C LEU A 34 -14.43 -20.59 -2.57
N LYS A 35 -13.26 -20.45 -3.22
CA LYS A 35 -12.05 -21.22 -2.93
C LYS A 35 -10.96 -20.29 -2.43
N SER A 36 -9.91 -20.81 -1.82
CA SER A 36 -8.72 -20.08 -1.40
C SER A 36 -8.13 -19.23 -2.53
N SER A 37 -8.08 -19.76 -3.76
CA SER A 37 -7.61 -19.04 -4.95
C SER A 37 -8.47 -17.83 -5.38
N ASN A 38 -9.69 -17.71 -4.85
CA ASN A 38 -10.58 -16.56 -5.09
C ASN A 38 -10.48 -15.47 -4.00
N ILE A 39 -9.59 -15.65 -3.03
CA ILE A 39 -9.35 -14.69 -1.95
C ILE A 39 -7.99 -14.04 -2.15
N LEU A 40 -7.95 -12.73 -2.06
CA LEU A 40 -6.71 -11.96 -2.04
C LEU A 40 -6.64 -11.19 -0.72
N ILE A 41 -5.48 -11.26 -0.06
CA ILE A 41 -5.18 -10.48 1.14
C ILE A 41 -4.14 -9.43 0.77
N LEU A 42 -4.49 -8.17 0.98
CA LEU A 42 -3.57 -7.04 0.91
C LEU A 42 -3.13 -6.68 2.32
N SER A 43 -1.89 -6.99 2.65
CA SER A 43 -1.28 -6.74 3.95
C SER A 43 0.15 -6.26 3.77
N PRO A 44 0.64 -5.29 4.57
CA PRO A 44 2.04 -4.89 4.54
C PRO A 44 2.99 -5.97 5.06
N ASN A 45 2.49 -6.93 5.83
CA ASN A 45 3.26 -7.98 6.50
C ASN A 45 2.67 -9.36 6.21
N SER A 46 3.49 -10.41 6.29
CA SER A 46 3.09 -11.82 6.14
C SER A 46 2.40 -12.42 7.39
N VAL A 47 1.82 -11.59 8.25
CA VAL A 47 1.17 -12.05 9.49
C VAL A 47 0.00 -12.99 9.23
N PHE A 48 -0.74 -12.73 8.14
CA PHE A 48 -1.83 -13.61 7.73
C PHE A 48 -1.31 -14.96 7.21
N SER A 49 -0.19 -14.98 6.49
CA SER A 49 0.38 -16.21 5.93
C SER A 49 0.69 -17.24 7.01
N ASP A 50 1.30 -16.83 8.10
CA ASP A 50 1.66 -17.76 9.20
C ASP A 50 0.42 -18.39 9.84
N TYR A 51 -0.62 -17.61 10.09
CA TYR A 51 -1.84 -18.12 10.69
C TYR A 51 -2.66 -18.98 9.71
N ILE A 52 -2.78 -18.53 8.47
CA ILE A 52 -3.53 -19.23 7.42
C ILE A 52 -2.87 -20.56 7.07
N SER A 53 -1.55 -20.63 7.04
CA SER A 53 -0.80 -21.86 6.76
C SER A 53 -1.11 -23.01 7.74
N HIS A 54 -1.57 -22.70 8.95
CA HIS A 54 -1.96 -23.70 9.94
C HIS A 54 -3.43 -24.12 9.82
N ILE A 55 -4.33 -23.22 9.46
CA ILE A 55 -5.78 -23.47 9.45
C ILE A 55 -6.27 -24.02 8.10
N LEU A 56 -5.76 -23.53 6.98
CA LEU A 56 -6.25 -23.94 5.66
C LEU A 56 -6.09 -25.45 5.37
N PRO A 57 -4.97 -26.10 5.74
CA PRO A 57 -4.84 -27.54 5.54
C PRO A 57 -5.90 -28.35 6.28
N GLU A 58 -6.33 -27.92 7.47
CA GLU A 58 -7.41 -28.57 8.24
C GLU A 58 -8.77 -28.47 7.52
N LEU A 59 -8.96 -27.42 6.70
CA LEU A 59 -10.15 -27.22 5.88
C LEU A 59 -10.07 -27.88 4.50
N GLY A 60 -8.92 -28.48 4.16
CA GLY A 60 -8.66 -29.07 2.84
C GLY A 60 -8.47 -28.02 1.75
N GLU A 61 -8.08 -26.82 2.09
CA GLU A 61 -7.82 -25.69 1.20
C GLU A 61 -6.33 -25.45 1.00
N GLU A 62 -5.95 -24.92 -0.17
CA GLU A 62 -4.59 -24.46 -0.47
C GLU A 62 -4.33 -23.06 0.09
N ASN A 63 -3.08 -22.59 -0.02
CA ASN A 63 -2.69 -21.28 0.43
C ASN A 63 -3.46 -20.15 -0.27
N ILE A 64 -3.87 -19.14 0.51
CA ILE A 64 -4.47 -17.90 0.01
C ILE A 64 -3.35 -16.99 -0.51
N GLN A 65 -3.63 -16.26 -1.58
CA GLN A 65 -2.69 -15.26 -2.10
C GLN A 65 -2.63 -14.04 -1.17
N GLU A 66 -1.44 -13.72 -0.69
CA GLU A 66 -1.13 -12.54 0.13
C GLU A 66 -0.02 -11.72 -0.52
N MET A 67 -0.17 -10.39 -0.53
CA MET A 67 0.85 -9.45 -0.98
C MET A 67 0.58 -8.04 -0.43
N SER A 68 1.58 -7.16 -0.48
CA SER A 68 1.34 -5.74 -0.25
C SER A 68 0.71 -5.09 -1.48
N PHE A 69 -0.04 -4.00 -1.26
CA PHE A 69 -0.61 -3.24 -2.39
C PHE A 69 0.49 -2.53 -3.20
N ASP A 70 1.59 -2.17 -2.56
CA ASP A 70 2.75 -1.62 -3.24
C ASP A 70 3.35 -2.62 -4.21
N LEU A 71 3.56 -3.87 -3.78
CA LEU A 71 4.04 -4.94 -4.67
C LEU A 71 3.09 -5.20 -5.83
N PHE A 72 1.79 -5.15 -5.58
CA PHE A 72 0.77 -5.22 -6.63
C PHE A 72 0.96 -4.08 -7.65
N ALA A 73 1.07 -2.84 -7.17
CA ALA A 73 1.25 -1.66 -8.01
C ALA A 73 2.55 -1.75 -8.86
N TYR A 74 3.66 -2.18 -8.26
CA TYR A 74 4.94 -2.32 -8.97
C TYR A 74 4.88 -3.35 -10.11
N ARG A 75 4.19 -4.48 -9.88
CA ARG A 75 3.98 -5.49 -10.93
C ARG A 75 3.17 -4.93 -12.08
N GLU A 76 2.12 -4.17 -11.78
CA GLU A 76 1.28 -3.52 -12.78
C GLU A 76 2.02 -2.43 -13.57
N LEU A 77 2.99 -1.74 -12.95
CA LEU A 77 3.75 -0.64 -13.58
C LEU A 77 5.02 -1.08 -14.29
N LYS A 78 5.39 -2.35 -14.23
CA LYS A 78 6.68 -2.86 -14.75
C LYS A 78 6.95 -2.53 -16.23
N GLU A 79 5.92 -2.39 -17.04
CA GLU A 79 6.05 -2.02 -18.46
C GLU A 79 6.29 -0.51 -18.66
N ILE A 80 6.00 0.32 -17.66
CA ILE A 80 6.10 1.78 -17.69
C ILE A 80 7.42 2.24 -17.09
N VAL A 81 7.77 1.65 -15.92
CA VAL A 81 8.98 1.96 -15.17
C VAL A 81 9.59 0.67 -14.58
N PRO A 82 10.92 0.51 -14.59
CA PRO A 82 11.58 -0.65 -14.03
C PRO A 82 11.71 -0.59 -12.50
N ASP A 83 11.67 0.59 -11.90
CA ASP A 83 11.91 0.83 -10.47
C ASP A 83 10.93 1.84 -9.88
N CYS A 84 10.47 1.56 -8.68
CA CYS A 84 9.62 2.43 -7.88
C CYS A 84 10.18 2.52 -6.46
N GLU A 85 10.14 3.71 -5.90
CA GLU A 85 10.41 3.92 -4.48
C GLU A 85 9.31 3.25 -3.64
N ASP A 86 9.66 2.64 -2.52
CA ASP A 86 8.67 2.08 -1.61
C ASP A 86 8.20 3.09 -0.55
N ARG A 87 7.15 2.73 0.20
CA ARG A 87 6.58 3.57 1.26
C ARG A 87 7.61 3.92 2.34
N TYR A 88 8.51 3.00 2.64
CA TYR A 88 9.49 3.19 3.71
C TYR A 88 10.63 4.12 3.28
N ASP A 89 11.02 4.11 2.00
CA ASP A 89 11.96 5.10 1.45
C ASP A 89 11.41 6.52 1.57
N GLN A 90 10.15 6.71 1.20
CA GLN A 90 9.48 7.99 1.32
C GLN A 90 9.37 8.44 2.79
N LEU A 91 9.00 7.52 3.69
CA LEU A 91 8.90 7.79 5.11
C LEU A 91 10.26 8.19 5.71
N GLU A 92 11.33 7.43 5.43
CA GLU A 92 12.70 7.74 5.85
C GLU A 92 13.18 9.09 5.33
N ARG A 93 12.91 9.38 4.06
CA ARG A 93 13.25 10.68 3.45
C ARG A 93 12.55 11.82 4.15
N ASN A 94 11.25 11.72 4.41
CA ASN A 94 10.48 12.76 5.09
C ASN A 94 10.95 12.97 6.53
N MET A 95 11.19 11.88 7.27
CA MET A 95 11.73 11.97 8.63
C MET A 95 13.11 12.63 8.68
N LYS A 96 13.96 12.39 7.68
CA LYS A 96 15.31 12.94 7.60
C LYS A 96 15.31 14.41 7.19
N LEU A 97 14.51 14.78 6.19
CA LEU A 97 14.50 16.14 5.65
C LEU A 97 13.61 17.06 6.45
N GLN A 98 12.56 16.56 7.09
CA GLN A 98 11.54 17.32 7.82
C GLN A 98 11.02 18.52 7.01
N ASP A 99 10.86 18.30 5.69
CA ASP A 99 10.40 19.31 4.75
C ASP A 99 8.87 19.24 4.63
N LEU A 100 8.21 20.26 5.14
CA LEU A 100 6.75 20.38 5.11
C LEU A 100 6.20 20.32 3.69
N TYR A 101 6.90 20.91 2.72
CA TYR A 101 6.48 20.87 1.31
C TYR A 101 6.43 19.44 0.76
N LEU A 102 7.39 18.57 1.09
CA LEU A 102 7.38 17.18 0.65
C LEU A 102 6.21 16.40 1.27
N THR A 103 5.90 16.66 2.53
CA THR A 103 4.76 16.04 3.22
C THR A 103 3.44 16.50 2.60
N GLU A 104 3.24 17.80 2.42
CA GLU A 104 2.03 18.38 1.81
C GLU A 104 1.85 17.87 0.37
N ARG A 105 2.91 17.85 -0.43
CA ARG A 105 2.88 17.36 -1.81
C ARG A 105 2.49 15.88 -1.87
N PHE A 106 3.03 15.05 -0.98
CA PHE A 106 2.63 13.65 -0.88
C PHE A 106 1.14 13.50 -0.55
N GLU A 107 0.67 14.22 0.47
CA GLU A 107 -0.74 14.17 0.88
C GLU A 107 -1.69 14.64 -0.22
N GLU A 108 -1.32 15.71 -0.92
CA GLU A 108 -2.09 16.26 -2.03
C GLU A 108 -2.22 15.25 -3.18
N LYS A 109 -1.11 14.61 -3.60
CA LYS A 109 -1.10 13.61 -4.68
C LYS A 109 -1.89 12.34 -4.34
N GLN A 110 -2.23 12.11 -3.07
CA GLN A 110 -3.04 10.99 -2.62
C GLN A 110 -4.52 11.35 -2.37
N SER A 111 -4.90 12.61 -2.60
CA SER A 111 -6.20 13.17 -2.22
C SER A 111 -7.30 12.97 -3.28
N GLU A 112 -8.55 13.20 -2.87
CA GLU A 112 -9.70 13.30 -3.77
C GLU A 112 -9.54 14.43 -4.79
N GLY A 113 -9.00 15.58 -4.36
CA GLY A 113 -8.75 16.72 -5.23
C GLY A 113 -7.80 16.38 -6.38
N PHE A 114 -6.75 15.61 -6.10
CA PHE A 114 -5.79 15.18 -7.12
C PHE A 114 -6.42 14.21 -8.13
N VAL A 115 -7.30 13.30 -7.67
CA VAL A 115 -8.10 12.45 -8.58
C VAL A 115 -8.95 13.31 -9.49
N GLY A 116 -9.60 14.35 -8.96
CA GLY A 116 -10.37 15.31 -9.76
C GLY A 116 -9.53 16.05 -10.81
N MET A 117 -8.32 16.49 -10.45
CA MET A 117 -7.38 17.10 -11.41
C MET A 117 -6.97 16.11 -12.52
N MET A 118 -6.67 14.85 -12.17
CA MET A 118 -6.36 13.82 -13.17
C MET A 118 -7.53 13.55 -14.12
N GLU A 119 -8.77 13.53 -13.62
CA GLU A 119 -9.95 13.37 -14.49
C GLU A 119 -10.15 14.57 -15.41
N GLY A 120 -9.91 15.80 -14.93
CA GLY A 120 -9.93 17.01 -15.76
C GLY A 120 -8.86 16.96 -16.87
N PHE A 121 -7.64 16.58 -16.53
CA PHE A 121 -6.56 16.39 -17.50
C PHE A 121 -6.89 15.32 -18.54
N LEU A 122 -7.44 14.18 -18.13
CA LEU A 122 -7.85 13.12 -19.06
C LEU A 122 -8.91 13.57 -20.06
N ALA A 123 -9.79 14.49 -19.68
CA ALA A 123 -10.79 15.06 -20.56
C ALA A 123 -10.15 15.98 -21.65
N SER A 124 -9.13 16.78 -21.30
CA SER A 124 -8.41 17.62 -22.26
C SER A 124 -7.44 16.80 -23.11
N LEU A 125 -6.81 15.76 -22.54
CA LEU A 125 -5.84 14.90 -23.22
C LEU A 125 -6.43 14.22 -24.46
N GLU A 126 -7.72 13.95 -24.49
CA GLU A 126 -8.41 13.33 -25.62
C GLU A 126 -8.18 14.09 -26.94
N ASP A 127 -8.11 15.43 -26.86
CA ASP A 127 -7.88 16.28 -28.04
C ASP A 127 -6.39 16.44 -28.37
N GLU A 128 -5.52 16.40 -27.38
CA GLU A 128 -4.08 16.68 -27.55
C GLU A 128 -3.28 15.44 -27.96
N LEU A 129 -3.80 14.23 -27.68
CA LEU A 129 -3.08 12.98 -27.87
C LEU A 129 -3.09 12.49 -29.31
N MET A 130 -3.98 13.02 -30.17
CA MET A 130 -4.24 12.48 -31.50
C MET A 130 -3.79 13.41 -32.62
N ASP A 131 -3.11 12.85 -33.61
CA ASP A 131 -2.77 13.45 -34.89
C ASP A 131 -3.41 12.61 -36.02
N PHE A 132 -4.70 12.86 -36.26
CA PHE A 132 -5.46 12.08 -37.24
C PHE A 132 -4.94 12.27 -38.64
N ARG A 133 -4.87 11.19 -39.41
CA ARG A 133 -4.40 11.15 -40.78
C ARG A 133 -5.21 10.15 -41.59
N THR A 134 -5.50 10.50 -42.84
CA THR A 134 -6.14 9.58 -43.82
C THR A 134 -5.36 8.28 -43.91
N ILE A 135 -6.04 7.15 -43.86
CA ILE A 135 -5.46 5.82 -44.08
C ILE A 135 -5.85 5.32 -45.47
N GLU A 136 -4.84 4.89 -46.19
CA GLU A 136 -5.00 4.15 -47.47
C GLU A 136 -4.08 2.92 -47.42
N TYR A 137 -4.67 1.74 -47.54
CA TYR A 137 -3.92 0.49 -47.66
C TYR A 137 -4.77 -0.61 -48.28
N LYS A 138 -4.38 -1.06 -49.49
CA LYS A 138 -4.96 -2.17 -50.25
C LYS A 138 -6.51 -2.17 -50.37
N GLY A 139 -7.15 -1.01 -50.28
CA GLY A 139 -8.60 -0.86 -50.34
C GLY A 139 -9.24 -0.51 -48.98
N ILE A 140 -8.51 -0.59 -47.86
CA ILE A 140 -8.90 0.12 -46.65
C ILE A 140 -8.67 1.60 -46.94
N GLN A 141 -9.75 2.38 -46.98
CA GLN A 141 -9.70 3.82 -47.17
C GLN A 141 -10.58 4.45 -46.09
N LYS A 142 -9.96 5.26 -45.21
CA LYS A 142 -10.64 6.04 -44.20
C LYS A 142 -10.06 7.43 -44.17
N THR A 143 -10.91 8.41 -44.37
CA THR A 143 -10.51 9.82 -44.28
C THR A 143 -10.27 10.24 -42.85
N GLU A 144 -9.56 11.32 -42.68
CA GLU A 144 -9.36 11.94 -41.35
C GLU A 144 -10.70 12.23 -40.65
N GLU A 145 -11.68 12.79 -41.36
CA GLU A 145 -13.02 13.10 -40.83
C GLU A 145 -13.77 11.83 -40.36
N GLU A 146 -13.70 10.74 -41.14
CA GLU A 146 -14.30 9.46 -40.75
C GLU A 146 -13.63 8.89 -39.46
N LEU A 147 -12.30 8.98 -39.36
CA LEU A 147 -11.58 8.52 -38.18
C LEU A 147 -11.89 9.35 -36.96
N ILE A 148 -11.99 10.69 -37.07
CA ILE A 148 -12.44 11.60 -36.03
C ILE A 148 -13.85 11.22 -35.55
N ASN A 149 -14.79 10.98 -36.47
CA ASN A 149 -16.14 10.55 -36.13
C ASN A 149 -16.17 9.19 -35.41
N LEU A 150 -15.37 8.23 -35.83
CA LEU A 150 -15.26 6.94 -35.17
C LEU A 150 -14.72 7.12 -33.74
N PHE A 151 -13.67 7.94 -33.57
CA PHE A 151 -12.97 8.15 -32.31
C PHE A 151 -13.83 8.83 -31.27
N TYR A 152 -14.46 9.95 -31.61
CA TYR A 152 -15.21 10.77 -30.66
C TYR A 152 -16.65 10.33 -30.45
N PHE A 153 -17.26 9.59 -31.39
CA PHE A 153 -18.68 9.23 -31.26
C PHE A 153 -18.89 7.72 -31.13
N LYS A 154 -18.40 6.91 -32.09
CA LYS A 154 -18.69 5.46 -32.07
C LYS A 154 -17.93 4.72 -30.97
N PHE A 155 -16.66 5.03 -30.79
CA PHE A 155 -15.77 4.36 -29.85
C PHE A 155 -15.43 5.21 -28.62
N GLN A 156 -16.18 6.27 -28.33
CA GLN A 156 -15.96 7.17 -27.19
C GLN A 156 -15.84 6.46 -25.83
N ASN A 157 -16.48 5.30 -25.65
CA ASN A 157 -16.45 4.53 -24.40
C ASN A 157 -15.23 3.61 -24.30
N ALA A 158 -14.45 3.43 -25.37
CA ALA A 158 -13.21 2.67 -25.32
C ALA A 158 -12.12 3.51 -24.64
N PRO A 159 -11.22 2.87 -23.84
CA PRO A 159 -10.12 3.56 -23.21
C PRO A 159 -9.23 4.26 -24.24
N LEU A 160 -8.73 5.45 -23.90
CA LEU A 160 -8.10 6.36 -24.86
C LEU A 160 -6.93 5.73 -25.62
N LEU A 161 -6.00 5.04 -24.94
CA LEU A 161 -4.82 4.42 -25.56
C LEU A 161 -5.12 3.11 -26.32
N THR A 162 -6.30 2.53 -26.16
CA THR A 162 -6.75 1.33 -26.88
C THR A 162 -7.87 1.62 -27.86
N ARG A 163 -8.34 2.87 -27.92
CA ARG A 163 -9.48 3.27 -28.77
C ARG A 163 -9.18 3.11 -30.26
N MET A 164 -7.97 3.45 -30.69
CA MET A 164 -7.55 3.27 -32.07
C MET A 164 -7.39 1.81 -32.45
N ASP A 165 -7.08 0.92 -31.52
CA ASP A 165 -7.07 -0.52 -31.78
C ASP A 165 -8.48 -1.03 -32.12
N ALA A 166 -9.51 -0.59 -31.37
CA ALA A 166 -10.89 -0.91 -31.64
C ALA A 166 -11.38 -0.34 -32.99
N ILE A 167 -10.93 0.86 -33.36
CA ILE A 167 -11.24 1.48 -34.66
C ILE A 167 -10.55 0.71 -35.79
N ARG A 168 -9.29 0.33 -35.61
CA ARG A 168 -8.54 -0.50 -36.55
C ARG A 168 -9.28 -1.82 -36.80
N ASP A 169 -9.63 -2.54 -35.75
CA ASP A 169 -10.31 -3.83 -35.86
C ASP A 169 -11.64 -3.70 -36.59
N TYR A 170 -12.40 -2.64 -36.30
CA TYR A 170 -13.62 -2.32 -37.02
C TYR A 170 -13.37 -2.05 -38.53
N CYS A 171 -12.33 -1.31 -38.89
CA CYS A 171 -11.98 -1.02 -40.27
C CYS A 171 -11.47 -2.26 -41.01
N VAL A 172 -10.74 -3.14 -40.33
CA VAL A 172 -10.27 -4.42 -40.86
C VAL A 172 -11.45 -5.35 -41.14
N ASP A 173 -12.35 -5.55 -40.17
CA ASP A 173 -13.55 -6.39 -40.32
C ASP A 173 -14.43 -5.93 -41.50
N GLU A 174 -14.62 -4.61 -41.65
CA GLU A 174 -15.37 -4.04 -42.77
C GLU A 174 -14.71 -4.37 -44.11
N TYR A 175 -13.39 -4.24 -44.19
CA TYR A 175 -12.61 -4.54 -45.40
C TYR A 175 -12.61 -6.03 -45.71
N GLU A 176 -12.40 -6.93 -44.75
CA GLU A 176 -12.38 -8.38 -44.94
C GLU A 176 -13.75 -8.88 -45.39
N THR A 177 -14.83 -8.30 -44.84
CA THR A 177 -16.21 -8.60 -45.25
C THR A 177 -16.46 -8.20 -46.72
N LEU A 178 -15.97 -7.03 -47.15
CA LEU A 178 -16.13 -6.55 -48.51
C LEU A 178 -15.32 -7.34 -49.53
N LEU A 179 -14.14 -7.80 -49.20
CA LEU A 179 -13.25 -8.55 -50.08
C LEU A 179 -13.45 -10.07 -50.01
N GLY A 180 -14.10 -10.60 -48.99
CA GLY A 180 -14.28 -12.03 -48.77
C GLY A 180 -12.95 -12.76 -48.49
N ARG A 181 -11.95 -12.09 -47.97
CA ARG A 181 -10.68 -12.67 -47.54
C ARG A 181 -10.12 -11.95 -46.32
N ASP A 182 -9.44 -12.68 -45.45
CA ASP A 182 -8.73 -12.15 -44.31
C ASP A 182 -7.39 -11.54 -44.71
N LEU A 183 -6.93 -10.54 -43.95
CA LEU A 183 -5.60 -9.99 -44.06
C LEU A 183 -4.56 -10.93 -43.44
N SER A 184 -3.37 -11.00 -44.05
CA SER A 184 -2.25 -11.73 -43.47
C SER A 184 -1.71 -11.01 -42.20
N GLU A 185 -0.95 -11.72 -41.37
CA GLU A 185 -0.30 -11.13 -40.17
C GLU A 185 0.61 -9.94 -40.55
N GLU A 186 1.32 -10.01 -41.68
CA GLU A 186 2.14 -8.90 -42.15
C GLU A 186 1.30 -7.69 -42.57
N GLU A 187 0.17 -7.91 -43.22
CA GLU A 187 -0.77 -6.87 -43.63
C GLU A 187 -1.39 -6.21 -42.40
N LEU A 188 -1.81 -6.99 -41.41
CA LEU A 188 -2.33 -6.49 -40.13
C LEU A 188 -1.32 -5.63 -39.38
N LEU A 189 -0.05 -6.04 -39.35
CA LEU A 189 1.01 -5.27 -38.72
C LEU A 189 1.25 -3.90 -39.41
N ILE A 190 1.16 -3.87 -40.75
CA ILE A 190 1.27 -2.61 -41.49
C ILE A 190 0.10 -1.66 -41.18
N VAL A 191 -1.11 -2.21 -41.13
CA VAL A 191 -2.32 -1.45 -40.76
C VAL A 191 -2.19 -0.94 -39.34
N GLN A 192 -1.82 -1.80 -38.39
CA GLN A 192 -1.62 -1.41 -36.99
C GLN A 192 -0.65 -0.24 -36.85
N ASN A 193 0.51 -0.32 -37.50
CA ASN A 193 1.50 0.76 -37.47
C ASN A 193 0.97 2.10 -38.00
N LYS A 194 0.03 2.08 -38.96
CA LYS A 194 -0.60 3.30 -39.47
C LYS A 194 -1.52 3.95 -38.44
N PHE A 195 -2.28 3.12 -37.69
CA PHE A 195 -3.15 3.60 -36.59
C PHE A 195 -2.34 4.07 -35.39
N ASP A 196 -1.31 3.33 -34.99
CA ASP A 196 -0.46 3.69 -33.86
C ASP A 196 0.28 5.02 -34.05
N LYS A 197 0.66 5.34 -35.29
CA LYS A 197 1.32 6.62 -35.64
C LYS A 197 0.42 7.86 -35.49
N MET A 198 -0.86 7.69 -35.28
CA MET A 198 -1.78 8.79 -34.98
C MET A 198 -1.75 9.22 -33.51
N TYR A 199 -1.19 8.40 -32.62
CA TYR A 199 -0.91 8.85 -31.28
C TYR A 199 0.35 9.71 -31.24
N VAL A 200 0.28 10.87 -30.61
CA VAL A 200 1.46 11.72 -30.33
C VAL A 200 2.41 10.95 -29.43
N THR A 201 1.86 10.26 -28.42
CA THR A 201 2.57 9.29 -27.59
C THR A 201 1.59 8.26 -27.00
N LYS A 202 2.07 7.04 -26.74
CA LYS A 202 1.38 6.03 -25.93
C LYS A 202 2.12 5.77 -24.60
N ASP A 203 3.19 6.52 -24.34
CA ASP A 203 4.03 6.39 -23.15
C ASP A 203 3.38 7.05 -21.93
N ILE A 204 2.82 6.24 -21.05
CA ILE A 204 2.12 6.72 -19.86
C ILE A 204 3.04 7.51 -18.91
N TYR A 205 4.33 7.20 -18.86
CA TYR A 205 5.30 7.96 -18.09
C TYR A 205 5.39 9.41 -18.59
N LYS A 206 5.44 9.60 -19.91
CA LYS A 206 5.44 10.94 -20.52
C LYS A 206 4.12 11.66 -20.34
N ILE A 207 3.00 10.96 -20.51
CA ILE A 207 1.65 11.53 -20.30
C ILE A 207 1.50 12.01 -18.84
N TYR A 208 1.98 11.25 -17.86
CA TYR A 208 1.98 11.69 -16.47
C TYR A 208 2.90 12.90 -16.26
N GLY A 209 4.04 12.96 -16.93
CA GLY A 209 4.91 14.15 -16.95
C GLY A 209 4.18 15.40 -17.42
N TRP A 210 3.39 15.32 -18.50
CA TRP A 210 2.58 16.44 -18.98
C TRP A 210 1.55 16.90 -17.95
N PHE A 211 0.88 15.94 -17.30
CA PHE A 211 -0.05 16.25 -16.22
C PHE A 211 0.62 17.00 -15.06
N LEU A 212 1.81 16.56 -14.64
CA LEU A 212 2.55 17.22 -13.57
C LEU A 212 2.94 18.65 -13.94
N GLU A 213 3.41 18.87 -15.18
CA GLU A 213 3.75 20.21 -15.69
C GLU A 213 2.53 21.12 -15.74
N GLU A 214 1.38 20.63 -16.21
CA GLU A 214 0.13 21.40 -16.27
C GLU A 214 -0.34 21.81 -14.86
N CYS A 215 -0.16 20.94 -13.87
CA CYS A 215 -0.50 21.22 -12.47
C CYS A 215 0.58 22.00 -11.70
N GLY A 216 1.71 22.30 -12.32
CA GLY A 216 2.82 23.05 -11.69
C GLY A 216 3.68 22.25 -10.73
N TYR A 217 3.63 20.91 -10.80
CA TYR A 217 4.53 20.02 -10.06
C TYR A 217 5.88 19.87 -10.78
N PRO A 218 6.93 19.44 -10.05
CA PRO A 218 8.19 19.08 -10.67
C PRO A 218 8.01 18.02 -11.76
N ALA A 219 8.55 18.29 -12.94
CA ALA A 219 8.51 17.38 -14.08
C ALA A 219 9.27 16.08 -13.79
N LEU A 220 8.78 14.97 -14.36
CA LEU A 220 9.55 13.72 -14.37
C LEU A 220 10.78 13.87 -15.29
N PRO A 221 11.90 13.20 -14.95
CA PRO A 221 13.08 13.19 -15.80
C PRO A 221 12.77 12.58 -17.19
N ASP A 222 13.17 13.24 -18.27
CA ASP A 222 13.10 12.65 -19.63
C ASP A 222 14.32 11.73 -19.84
N VAL A 223 14.11 10.45 -19.48
CA VAL A 223 15.16 9.41 -19.53
C VAL A 223 14.63 8.14 -20.19
N GLU A 224 15.56 7.31 -20.68
CA GLU A 224 15.25 5.98 -21.19
C GLU A 224 14.61 5.10 -20.12
N TYR A 225 13.81 4.11 -20.54
CA TYR A 225 13.06 3.21 -19.67
C TYR A 225 13.90 2.65 -18.52
N GLU A 226 15.11 2.17 -18.79
CA GLU A 226 16.00 1.53 -17.80
C GLU A 226 16.46 2.46 -16.67
N LYS A 227 16.33 3.77 -16.86
CA LYS A 227 16.70 4.80 -15.89
C LYS A 227 15.49 5.44 -15.20
N ARG A 228 14.27 5.06 -15.59
CA ARG A 228 13.07 5.59 -14.99
C ARG A 228 12.91 5.05 -13.57
N LYS A 229 12.59 5.95 -12.66
CA LYS A 229 12.22 5.64 -11.30
C LYS A 229 11.07 6.56 -10.90
N LEU A 230 10.03 6.00 -10.28
CA LEU A 230 8.97 6.79 -9.66
C LEU A 230 9.26 6.97 -8.17
N GLU A 231 9.10 8.18 -7.66
CA GLU A 231 8.94 8.41 -6.24
C GLU A 231 7.64 7.78 -5.76
N TYR A 232 7.57 7.38 -4.50
CA TYR A 232 6.39 6.68 -3.97
C TYR A 232 5.09 7.48 -4.16
N GLU A 233 5.16 8.79 -4.05
CA GLU A 233 4.00 9.69 -4.24
C GLU A 233 3.38 9.63 -5.65
N ASP A 234 4.15 9.19 -6.64
CA ASP A 234 3.74 9.10 -8.05
C ASP A 234 3.30 7.69 -8.47
N VAL A 235 3.59 6.67 -7.67
CA VAL A 235 3.29 5.26 -7.99
C VAL A 235 1.80 5.05 -8.25
N PHE A 236 0.94 5.46 -7.32
CA PHE A 236 -0.50 5.26 -7.44
C PHE A 236 -1.17 6.22 -8.42
N PRO A 237 -0.76 7.49 -8.55
CA PRO A 237 -1.19 8.34 -9.66
C PRO A 237 -0.93 7.74 -11.03
N VAL A 238 0.27 7.24 -11.29
CA VAL A 238 0.61 6.60 -12.58
C VAL A 238 -0.20 5.31 -12.78
N LEU A 239 -0.42 4.51 -11.72
CA LEU A 239 -1.28 3.32 -11.79
C LEU A 239 -2.72 3.69 -12.12
N TYR A 240 -3.25 4.75 -11.52
CA TYR A 240 -4.58 5.28 -11.83
C TYR A 240 -4.69 5.68 -13.30
N LEU A 241 -3.75 6.48 -13.81
CA LEU A 241 -3.71 6.88 -15.21
C LEU A 241 -3.61 5.67 -16.15
N LYS A 242 -2.77 4.68 -15.83
CA LYS A 242 -2.68 3.44 -16.62
C LYS A 242 -4.06 2.81 -16.80
N TYR A 243 -4.80 2.63 -15.72
CA TYR A 243 -6.12 2.01 -15.77
C TYR A 243 -7.16 2.86 -16.52
N ARG A 244 -7.06 4.18 -16.40
CA ARG A 244 -7.95 5.10 -17.11
C ARG A 244 -7.66 5.12 -18.61
N LEU A 245 -6.39 5.09 -19.01
CA LEU A 245 -5.94 5.20 -20.39
C LEU A 245 -6.01 3.89 -21.18
N THR A 246 -5.75 2.74 -20.54
CA THR A 246 -5.65 1.44 -21.23
C THR A 246 -6.85 0.51 -20.98
N GLY A 247 -7.73 0.88 -20.06
CA GLY A 247 -8.76 -0.02 -19.55
C GLY A 247 -8.29 -0.82 -18.36
N LYS A 248 -9.24 -1.17 -17.50
CA LYS A 248 -8.97 -1.82 -16.23
C LYS A 248 -8.83 -3.32 -16.42
N ALA A 249 -7.77 -3.90 -15.88
CA ALA A 249 -7.74 -5.32 -15.61
C ALA A 249 -8.66 -5.59 -14.41
N VAL A 250 -9.92 -5.93 -14.65
CA VAL A 250 -10.83 -6.32 -13.58
C VAL A 250 -10.46 -7.73 -13.13
N HIS A 251 -10.08 -7.88 -11.87
CA HIS A 251 -9.72 -9.18 -11.28
C HIS A 251 -10.97 -9.98 -10.88
N ASN A 252 -11.78 -10.37 -11.85
CA ASN A 252 -13.06 -11.07 -11.65
C ASN A 252 -12.91 -12.44 -10.97
N HIS A 253 -11.72 -13.05 -10.99
CA HIS A 253 -11.44 -14.29 -10.29
C HIS A 253 -11.38 -14.10 -8.78
N ILE A 254 -11.06 -12.89 -8.30
CA ILE A 254 -11.09 -12.55 -6.88
C ILE A 254 -12.54 -12.26 -6.49
N LYS A 255 -13.07 -13.06 -5.57
CA LYS A 255 -14.44 -12.96 -5.05
C LYS A 255 -14.51 -12.36 -3.64
N HIS A 256 -13.38 -12.35 -2.94
CA HIS A 256 -13.25 -11.72 -1.64
C HIS A 256 -11.87 -11.06 -1.48
N LEU A 257 -11.87 -9.78 -1.16
CA LEU A 257 -10.67 -8.99 -0.89
C LEU A 257 -10.60 -8.69 0.61
N VAL A 258 -9.45 -8.94 1.22
CA VAL A 258 -9.14 -8.53 2.58
C VAL A 258 -8.08 -7.43 2.54
N ILE A 259 -8.33 -6.32 3.21
CA ILE A 259 -7.41 -5.19 3.31
C ILE A 259 -7.05 -5.03 4.78
N ASP A 260 -5.79 -5.24 5.11
CA ASP A 260 -5.27 -4.99 6.45
C ASP A 260 -4.61 -3.62 6.53
N GLU A 261 -4.49 -3.09 7.75
CA GLU A 261 -3.90 -1.77 8.03
C GLU A 261 -4.57 -0.64 7.22
N MET A 262 -5.90 -0.62 7.21
CA MET A 262 -6.71 0.28 6.39
C MET A 262 -6.33 1.76 6.50
N GLN A 263 -5.75 2.18 7.64
CA GLN A 263 -5.37 3.56 7.90
C GLN A 263 -4.15 4.02 7.09
N ASP A 264 -3.37 3.08 6.54
CA ASP A 264 -2.20 3.40 5.71
C ASP A 264 -2.54 3.56 4.23
N TYR A 265 -3.80 3.30 3.85
CA TYR A 265 -4.26 3.48 2.47
C TYR A 265 -4.85 4.87 2.25
N SER A 266 -4.43 5.50 1.15
CA SER A 266 -4.91 6.80 0.72
C SER A 266 -6.29 6.73 0.05
N TYR A 267 -6.94 7.90 -0.13
CA TYR A 267 -8.15 8.03 -0.92
C TYR A 267 -7.96 7.46 -2.34
N LEU A 268 -6.89 7.87 -3.02
CA LEU A 268 -6.56 7.40 -4.37
C LEU A 268 -6.39 5.88 -4.44
N GLN A 269 -5.73 5.27 -3.45
CA GLN A 269 -5.56 3.82 -3.38
C GLN A 269 -6.91 3.11 -3.26
N TYR A 270 -7.84 3.60 -2.46
CA TYR A 270 -9.20 3.05 -2.37
C TYR A 270 -9.99 3.24 -3.66
N VAL A 271 -9.83 4.36 -4.35
CA VAL A 271 -10.44 4.57 -5.68
C VAL A 271 -9.96 3.50 -6.67
N ILE A 272 -8.65 3.24 -6.71
CA ILE A 272 -8.07 2.18 -7.56
C ILE A 272 -8.65 0.82 -7.18
N LEU A 273 -8.63 0.45 -5.88
CA LEU A 273 -9.16 -0.82 -5.40
C LEU A 273 -10.63 -1.02 -5.77
N ASN A 274 -11.46 0.01 -5.63
CA ASN A 274 -12.85 -0.05 -6.05
C ASN A 274 -13.01 -0.22 -7.56
N GLN A 275 -12.06 0.27 -8.33
CA GLN A 275 -12.09 0.14 -9.78
C GLN A 275 -11.77 -1.27 -10.25
N ILE A 276 -10.78 -1.94 -9.66
CA ILE A 276 -10.22 -3.22 -10.12
C ILE A 276 -10.83 -4.45 -9.44
N PHE A 277 -11.37 -4.30 -8.22
CA PHE A 277 -12.01 -5.39 -7.47
C PHE A 277 -13.50 -5.15 -7.30
N LYS A 278 -14.31 -5.90 -8.04
CA LYS A 278 -15.80 -5.84 -7.97
C LYS A 278 -16.38 -6.93 -7.07
N CYS A 279 -15.67 -7.28 -6.01
CA CYS A 279 -15.97 -8.37 -5.09
C CYS A 279 -16.42 -7.88 -3.70
N ARG A 280 -16.70 -8.83 -2.80
CA ARG A 280 -16.90 -8.54 -1.37
C ARG A 280 -15.58 -8.18 -0.72
N MET A 281 -15.62 -7.27 0.28
CA MET A 281 -14.41 -6.81 0.96
C MET A 281 -14.54 -6.89 2.48
N THR A 282 -13.44 -7.22 3.13
CA THR A 282 -13.24 -7.07 4.58
C THR A 282 -12.05 -6.16 4.81
N ILE A 283 -12.28 -5.00 5.43
CA ILE A 283 -11.29 -3.95 5.60
C ILE A 283 -11.00 -3.81 7.10
N LEU A 284 -9.74 -3.90 7.49
CA LEU A 284 -9.30 -3.93 8.89
C LEU A 284 -8.32 -2.82 9.18
N GLY A 285 -8.37 -2.23 10.36
CA GLY A 285 -7.29 -1.33 10.78
C GLY A 285 -7.51 -0.66 12.12
N ASP A 286 -6.49 0.11 12.48
CA ASP A 286 -6.44 0.93 13.68
C ASP A 286 -6.01 2.34 13.28
N LYS A 287 -6.93 3.31 13.33
CA LYS A 287 -6.64 4.70 12.92
C LYS A 287 -5.44 5.32 13.66
N ALA A 288 -5.16 4.85 14.88
CA ALA A 288 -4.06 5.36 15.69
C ALA A 288 -2.69 4.79 15.27
N GLN A 289 -2.63 3.72 14.48
CA GLN A 289 -1.38 3.12 13.97
C GLN A 289 -1.00 3.59 12.55
N THR A 290 -1.48 4.74 12.11
CA THR A 290 -1.10 5.29 10.80
C THR A 290 0.40 5.57 10.70
N LEU A 291 0.97 5.43 9.51
CA LEU A 291 2.32 5.87 9.16
C LEU A 291 2.35 7.31 8.60
N ASP A 292 1.23 8.00 8.58
CA ASP A 292 1.14 9.42 8.22
C ASP A 292 1.25 10.31 9.46
N GLU A 293 1.68 11.55 9.29
CA GLU A 293 1.78 12.52 10.39
C GLU A 293 0.42 12.83 11.01
N GLN A 294 -0.64 12.78 10.22
CA GLN A 294 -2.01 13.04 10.66
C GLN A 294 -2.86 11.77 10.61
N MET A 295 -3.59 11.52 11.69
CA MET A 295 -4.57 10.44 11.73
C MET A 295 -5.75 10.77 10.80
N ARG A 296 -5.95 9.95 9.78
CA ARG A 296 -7.13 10.03 8.90
C ARG A 296 -8.21 9.07 9.36
N ASP A 297 -9.44 9.54 9.38
CA ASP A 297 -10.58 8.65 9.57
C ASP A 297 -11.04 8.10 8.21
N VAL A 298 -10.43 6.99 7.81
CA VAL A 298 -10.73 6.28 6.57
C VAL A 298 -12.22 5.95 6.45
N LEU A 299 -12.89 5.65 7.56
CA LEU A 299 -14.31 5.32 7.56
C LEU A 299 -15.23 6.48 7.15
N GLN A 300 -14.74 7.72 7.13
CA GLN A 300 -15.52 8.88 6.69
C GLN A 300 -15.65 8.93 5.17
N PHE A 301 -14.59 8.63 4.42
CA PHE A 301 -14.61 8.74 2.96
C PHE A 301 -14.93 7.43 2.22
N LEU A 302 -14.74 6.27 2.84
CA LEU A 302 -15.03 4.98 2.20
C LEU A 302 -16.44 4.87 1.58
N PRO A 303 -17.53 5.33 2.24
CA PRO A 303 -18.85 5.27 1.63
C PRO A 303 -18.96 6.03 0.30
N GLY A 304 -18.26 7.18 0.18
CA GLY A 304 -18.21 7.96 -1.06
C GLY A 304 -17.42 7.25 -2.16
N VAL A 305 -16.26 6.66 -1.83
CA VAL A 305 -15.43 5.93 -2.79
C VAL A 305 -16.15 4.71 -3.36
N PHE A 306 -16.84 3.95 -2.51
CA PHE A 306 -17.49 2.70 -2.93
C PHE A 306 -18.93 2.88 -3.42
N ASP A 307 -19.51 4.09 -3.29
CA ASP A 307 -20.91 4.39 -3.61
C ASP A 307 -21.91 3.37 -3.02
N GLN A 308 -21.65 2.95 -1.79
CA GLN A 308 -22.48 1.94 -1.10
C GLN A 308 -22.36 2.05 0.41
N LYS A 309 -23.39 1.48 1.07
CA LYS A 309 -23.38 1.33 2.52
C LYS A 309 -22.30 0.37 2.99
N ILE A 310 -21.47 0.83 3.91
CA ILE A 310 -20.43 0.03 4.56
C ILE A 310 -20.94 -0.42 5.93
N HIS A 311 -20.84 -1.70 6.20
CA HIS A 311 -21.08 -2.21 7.54
C HIS A 311 -19.85 -1.95 8.41
N LYS A 312 -20.01 -1.15 9.45
CA LYS A 312 -18.92 -0.76 10.36
C LYS A 312 -19.01 -1.54 11.67
N ILE A 313 -17.92 -2.15 12.05
CA ILE A 313 -17.76 -2.77 13.38
C ILE A 313 -16.62 -2.03 14.08
N VAL A 314 -16.88 -1.55 15.30
CA VAL A 314 -15.86 -0.92 16.15
C VAL A 314 -15.55 -1.84 17.30
N MET A 315 -14.29 -2.23 17.46
CA MET A 315 -13.80 -3.11 18.52
C MET A 315 -13.05 -2.27 19.56
N ASN A 316 -13.74 -1.93 20.64
CA ASN A 316 -13.22 -1.00 21.64
C ASN A 316 -12.40 -1.67 22.76
N LYS A 317 -12.30 -3.01 22.77
CA LYS A 317 -11.57 -3.75 23.82
C LYS A 317 -10.18 -4.14 23.35
N SER A 318 -9.16 -3.80 24.14
CA SER A 318 -7.80 -4.30 23.93
C SER A 318 -7.49 -5.44 24.89
N TYR A 319 -6.98 -6.55 24.35
CA TYR A 319 -6.66 -7.77 25.08
C TYR A 319 -5.16 -8.04 25.17
N ARG A 320 -4.34 -7.27 24.48
CA ARG A 320 -2.91 -7.53 24.26
C ARG A 320 -2.04 -6.96 25.36
N ASN A 321 -2.10 -5.67 25.56
CA ASN A 321 -1.19 -4.93 26.43
C ASN A 321 -1.64 -4.97 27.89
N THR A 322 -0.71 -4.71 28.82
CA THR A 322 -1.06 -4.40 30.21
C THR A 322 -1.74 -3.04 30.31
N MET A 323 -2.47 -2.79 31.40
CA MET A 323 -3.14 -1.50 31.62
C MET A 323 -2.16 -0.32 31.62
N GLU A 324 -0.97 -0.52 32.13
CA GLU A 324 0.08 0.50 32.25
C GLU A 324 0.58 0.90 30.85
N ILE A 325 0.87 -0.09 29.99
CA ILE A 325 1.27 0.15 28.59
C ILE A 325 0.15 0.81 27.80
N ALA A 326 -1.08 0.33 27.96
CA ALA A 326 -2.22 0.89 27.26
C ALA A 326 -2.51 2.35 27.65
N ARG A 327 -2.41 2.69 28.96
CA ARG A 327 -2.52 4.09 29.43
C ARG A 327 -1.43 4.98 28.90
N TYR A 328 -0.22 4.45 28.79
CA TYR A 328 0.88 5.18 28.15
C TYR A 328 0.59 5.48 26.68
N ALA A 329 0.13 4.47 25.94
CA ALA A 329 -0.25 4.63 24.55
C ALA A 329 -1.41 5.64 24.35
N GLU A 330 -2.42 5.63 25.23
CA GLU A 330 -3.51 6.61 25.23
C GLU A 330 -3.01 8.05 25.42
N LYS A 331 -2.02 8.27 26.27
CA LYS A 331 -1.44 9.61 26.48
C LYS A 331 -0.77 10.15 25.21
N LEU A 332 -0.15 9.28 24.41
CA LEU A 332 0.54 9.68 23.18
C LEU A 332 -0.41 10.11 22.05
N THR A 333 -1.58 9.46 21.95
CA THR A 333 -2.54 9.69 20.85
C THR A 333 -3.75 10.54 21.24
N GLY A 334 -4.03 10.68 22.55
CA GLY A 334 -5.24 11.32 23.05
C GLY A 334 -6.54 10.51 22.79
N VAL A 335 -6.45 9.31 22.25
CA VAL A 335 -7.60 8.43 21.99
C VAL A 335 -8.03 7.75 23.29
N LYS A 336 -9.24 8.04 23.78
CA LYS A 336 -9.74 7.58 25.10
C LYS A 336 -10.79 6.47 25.03
N ASP A 337 -11.15 6.01 23.84
CA ASP A 337 -12.32 5.12 23.67
C ASP A 337 -11.98 3.62 23.76
N VAL A 338 -10.86 3.24 24.39
CA VAL A 338 -10.43 1.84 24.49
C VAL A 338 -10.77 1.29 25.89
N GLU A 339 -11.61 0.27 25.93
CA GLU A 339 -11.90 -0.50 27.14
C GLU A 339 -10.73 -1.46 27.43
N LEU A 340 -10.00 -1.19 28.51
CA LEU A 340 -8.82 -1.97 28.87
C LEU A 340 -9.20 -3.19 29.73
N LEU A 341 -8.62 -4.34 29.42
CA LEU A 341 -8.67 -5.46 30.35
C LEU A 341 -7.88 -5.12 31.62
N LYS A 342 -8.38 -5.60 32.75
CA LYS A 342 -7.72 -5.46 34.07
C LYS A 342 -6.51 -6.40 34.18
N ARG A 343 -5.60 -6.35 33.21
CA ARG A 343 -4.33 -7.06 33.24
C ARG A 343 -3.25 -6.07 33.64
N HIS A 344 -2.83 -6.14 34.91
CA HIS A 344 -1.77 -5.29 35.41
C HIS A 344 -0.38 -5.83 35.05
N GLY A 345 0.56 -4.93 34.82
CA GLY A 345 1.94 -5.20 34.56
C GLY A 345 2.85 -4.18 35.26
N LYS A 346 4.05 -4.02 34.77
CA LYS A 346 4.96 -2.98 35.24
C LYS A 346 4.60 -1.62 34.65
N GLU A 347 4.86 -0.57 35.42
CA GLU A 347 4.80 0.80 34.92
C GLU A 347 5.78 0.99 33.76
N VAL A 348 5.40 1.81 32.78
CA VAL A 348 6.28 2.18 31.68
C VAL A 348 7.40 3.03 32.20
N ILE A 349 8.62 2.67 31.90
CA ILE A 349 9.82 3.39 32.31
C ILE A 349 10.28 4.31 31.19
N GLU A 350 10.40 5.61 31.50
CA GLU A 350 10.96 6.61 30.61
C GLU A 350 12.27 7.15 31.21
N GLU A 351 13.37 6.99 30.48
CA GLU A 351 14.69 7.40 30.94
C GLU A 351 15.49 8.09 29.82
N ASN A 352 16.37 9.03 30.22
CA ASN A 352 17.24 9.77 29.32
C ASN A 352 18.69 9.31 29.49
N PHE A 353 19.38 9.11 28.37
CA PHE A 353 20.77 8.66 28.33
C PHE A 353 21.64 9.62 27.53
N GLN A 354 22.93 9.68 27.87
CA GLN A 354 23.90 10.57 27.21
C GLN A 354 24.37 10.04 25.85
N ASN A 355 24.34 8.72 25.65
CA ASN A 355 24.80 8.05 24.43
C ASN A 355 24.18 6.67 24.29
N GLU A 356 24.38 6.06 23.13
CA GLU A 356 23.87 4.73 22.78
C GLU A 356 24.52 3.61 23.63
N ASP A 357 25.80 3.73 24.02
CA ASP A 357 26.45 2.71 24.87
C ASP A 357 25.76 2.59 26.23
N ALA A 358 25.44 3.70 26.86
CA ALA A 358 24.71 3.72 28.13
C ALA A 358 23.29 3.13 28.01
N VAL A 359 22.61 3.36 26.87
CA VAL A 359 21.31 2.74 26.57
C VAL A 359 21.46 1.22 26.46
N LEU A 360 22.46 0.75 25.75
CA LEU A 360 22.68 -0.69 25.57
C LEU A 360 23.05 -1.37 26.89
N ASP A 361 23.83 -0.73 27.74
CA ASP A 361 24.16 -1.25 29.08
C ASP A 361 22.89 -1.41 29.92
N GLU A 362 21.97 -0.43 29.88
CA GLU A 362 20.71 -0.49 30.60
C GLU A 362 19.76 -1.55 29.99
N ILE A 363 19.72 -1.70 28.68
CA ILE A 363 18.94 -2.74 28.01
C ILE A 363 19.37 -4.13 28.49
N PHE A 364 20.68 -4.39 28.55
CA PHE A 364 21.18 -5.70 29.05
C PHE A 364 20.83 -5.93 30.51
N LEU A 365 20.83 -4.88 31.33
CA LEU A 365 20.44 -4.99 32.73
C LEU A 365 18.96 -5.32 32.89
N LYS A 366 18.10 -4.83 31.99
CA LYS A 366 16.64 -4.98 32.04
C LYS A 366 16.10 -6.13 31.21
N ALA A 367 16.84 -6.54 30.18
CA ALA A 367 16.39 -7.64 29.33
C ALA A 367 16.31 -8.96 30.09
N LYS A 368 15.17 -9.62 29.97
CA LYS A 368 14.85 -10.85 30.69
C LYS A 368 14.67 -12.03 29.74
N LEU A 369 15.57 -12.13 28.78
CA LEU A 369 15.61 -13.23 27.82
C LEU A 369 16.25 -14.45 28.50
N GLY A 370 15.56 -15.59 28.46
CA GLY A 370 16.07 -16.86 29.00
C GLY A 370 14.94 -17.83 29.33
N GLU A 371 15.32 -19.00 29.86
CA GLU A 371 14.43 -20.16 30.01
C GLU A 371 13.23 -19.93 30.95
N ASP A 372 13.23 -18.87 31.76
CA ASP A 372 12.23 -18.71 32.83
C ASP A 372 11.35 -17.44 32.73
N GLU A 373 11.59 -16.49 31.80
CA GLU A 373 10.81 -15.25 31.80
C GLU A 373 10.22 -14.87 30.44
N TYR A 374 11.05 -14.51 29.45
CA TYR A 374 10.57 -14.03 28.15
C TYR A 374 11.31 -14.68 26.98
N GLU A 375 10.58 -14.90 25.89
CA GLU A 375 11.12 -15.49 24.68
C GLU A 375 11.63 -14.43 23.69
N THR A 376 11.04 -13.21 23.75
CA THR A 376 11.26 -12.17 22.74
C THR A 376 11.46 -10.80 23.39
N ALA A 377 12.45 -10.07 22.88
CA ALA A 377 12.64 -8.66 23.19
C ALA A 377 12.96 -7.88 21.92
N ALA A 378 12.53 -6.64 21.85
CA ALA A 378 12.84 -5.77 20.70
C ALA A 378 13.43 -4.43 21.13
N ILE A 379 14.44 -4.00 20.41
CA ILE A 379 14.92 -2.61 20.39
C ILE A 379 14.31 -1.97 19.14
N ILE A 380 13.50 -0.96 19.35
CA ILE A 380 12.76 -0.28 18.28
C ILE A 380 13.23 1.18 18.19
N THR A 381 13.64 1.59 16.98
CA THR A 381 14.15 2.95 16.71
C THR A 381 13.26 3.68 15.72
N MET A 382 13.59 4.95 15.47
CA MET A 382 12.89 5.80 14.51
C MET A 382 13.29 5.47 13.07
N THR A 383 14.58 5.30 12.78
CA THR A 383 15.12 5.13 11.44
C THR A 383 15.95 3.86 11.27
N GLU A 384 16.08 3.38 10.03
CA GLU A 384 16.94 2.23 9.72
C GLU A 384 18.40 2.48 10.08
N ALA A 385 18.89 3.70 9.89
CA ALA A 385 20.26 4.06 10.25
C ALA A 385 20.52 3.92 11.75
N GLU A 386 19.57 4.33 12.60
CA GLU A 386 19.65 4.16 14.05
C GLU A 386 19.58 2.69 14.44
N ALA A 387 18.63 1.93 13.87
CA ALA A 387 18.50 0.50 14.11
C ALA A 387 19.76 -0.26 13.73
N PHE A 388 20.32 0.02 12.57
CA PHE A 388 21.55 -0.60 12.09
C PHE A 388 22.75 -0.29 12.96
N THR A 389 22.86 0.98 13.43
CA THR A 389 23.93 1.39 14.35
C THR A 389 23.89 0.59 15.65
N LEU A 390 22.71 0.50 16.29
CA LEU A 390 22.56 -0.29 17.52
C LEU A 390 22.83 -1.78 17.29
N TYR A 391 22.36 -2.32 16.17
CA TYR A 391 22.66 -3.71 15.79
C TYR A 391 24.16 -3.97 15.67
N GLN A 392 24.92 -3.07 15.00
CA GLN A 392 26.37 -3.20 14.86
C GLN A 392 27.11 -3.10 16.22
N MET A 393 26.67 -2.21 17.10
CA MET A 393 27.23 -2.07 18.44
C MET A 393 27.00 -3.36 19.26
N LEU A 394 25.83 -3.95 19.18
CA LEU A 394 25.48 -5.22 19.84
C LEU A 394 26.34 -6.37 19.30
N LYS A 395 26.49 -6.47 17.99
CA LYS A 395 27.38 -7.47 17.37
C LYS A 395 28.85 -7.31 17.79
N ALA A 396 29.33 -6.08 17.87
CA ALA A 396 30.70 -5.80 18.34
C ALA A 396 30.92 -6.20 19.81
N ARG A 397 29.88 -6.21 20.63
CA ARG A 397 29.91 -6.71 22.01
C ARG A 397 29.81 -8.24 22.10
N GLY A 398 29.63 -8.93 20.97
CA GLY A 398 29.51 -10.39 20.91
C GLY A 398 28.12 -10.93 21.24
N GLU A 399 27.09 -10.07 21.22
CA GLU A 399 25.73 -10.46 21.56
C GLU A 399 25.02 -11.19 20.41
N GLU A 400 24.18 -12.17 20.78
CA GLU A 400 23.27 -12.80 19.84
C GLU A 400 22.05 -11.92 19.63
N VAL A 401 21.96 -11.29 18.46
CA VAL A 401 20.92 -10.35 18.11
C VAL A 401 20.45 -10.53 16.67
N HIS A 402 19.16 -10.43 16.47
CA HIS A 402 18.51 -10.46 15.15
C HIS A 402 18.28 -9.03 14.65
N TYR A 403 18.41 -8.83 13.35
CA TYR A 403 18.08 -7.58 12.70
C TYR A 403 16.92 -7.81 11.74
N ILE A 404 15.84 -7.04 11.90
CA ILE A 404 14.70 -7.05 10.97
C ILE A 404 14.82 -5.80 10.10
N ASP A 405 15.07 -6.03 8.82
CA ASP A 405 15.03 -5.07 7.74
C ASP A 405 13.85 -5.34 6.79
N ARG A 406 13.76 -4.58 5.71
CA ARG A 406 12.69 -4.70 4.69
C ARG A 406 12.66 -6.05 3.97
N ASN A 407 13.77 -6.77 3.95
CA ASN A 407 13.94 -8.07 3.28
C ASN A 407 13.78 -9.26 4.22
N SER A 408 13.58 -9.00 5.51
CA SER A 408 13.49 -10.05 6.53
C SER A 408 12.15 -10.78 6.42
N SER A 409 12.21 -12.09 6.24
CA SER A 409 11.05 -12.95 6.03
C SER A 409 10.60 -13.74 7.26
N ALA A 410 11.38 -13.72 8.35
CA ALA A 410 11.08 -14.55 9.52
C ALA A 410 11.38 -13.81 10.84
N PHE A 411 10.43 -13.89 11.74
CA PHE A 411 10.57 -13.51 13.13
C PHE A 411 11.28 -14.64 13.91
N LYS A 412 12.21 -14.28 14.79
CA LYS A 412 12.96 -15.24 15.61
C LYS A 412 12.88 -14.89 17.09
N LYS A 413 12.94 -15.91 17.95
CA LYS A 413 13.08 -15.73 19.39
C LYS A 413 14.41 -15.03 19.73
N GLY A 414 14.45 -14.32 20.85
CA GLY A 414 15.63 -13.60 21.31
C GLY A 414 15.51 -12.09 21.15
N LEU A 415 16.65 -11.41 21.18
CA LEU A 415 16.71 -9.95 21.03
C LEU A 415 16.70 -9.56 19.54
N THR A 416 15.78 -8.68 19.19
CA THR A 416 15.63 -8.16 17.82
C THR A 416 15.84 -6.65 17.81
N VAL A 417 16.49 -6.13 16.78
CA VAL A 417 16.59 -4.68 16.49
C VAL A 417 15.84 -4.38 15.21
N THR A 418 15.01 -3.36 15.23
CA THR A 418 14.20 -2.95 14.07
C THR A 418 13.70 -1.50 14.19
N THR A 419 13.00 -1.01 13.18
CA THR A 419 12.32 0.30 13.21
C THR A 419 10.87 0.16 13.64
N PHE A 420 10.24 1.28 14.05
CA PHE A 420 8.83 1.29 14.47
C PHE A 420 7.87 0.82 13.35
N TYR A 421 8.13 1.20 12.11
CA TYR A 421 7.28 0.85 10.97
C TYR A 421 7.45 -0.62 10.52
N LEU A 422 8.66 -1.18 10.64
CA LEU A 422 8.89 -2.61 10.38
C LEU A 422 8.43 -3.50 11.54
N ALA A 423 8.40 -2.97 12.77
CA ALA A 423 7.81 -3.65 13.92
C ALA A 423 6.28 -3.74 13.86
N LYS A 424 5.64 -2.99 12.97
CA LYS A 424 4.18 -2.98 12.82
C LYS A 424 3.68 -4.38 12.46
N GLY A 425 2.67 -4.88 13.20
CA GLY A 425 2.19 -6.27 13.06
C GLY A 425 2.92 -7.30 13.92
N LEU A 426 4.14 -7.01 14.41
CA LEU A 426 4.89 -7.91 15.30
C LEU A 426 4.54 -7.67 16.78
N GLU A 427 4.89 -8.62 17.64
CA GLU A 427 4.66 -8.58 19.08
C GLU A 427 5.87 -9.12 19.83
N PHE A 428 6.21 -8.49 20.95
CA PHE A 428 7.36 -8.86 21.76
C PHE A 428 7.01 -8.82 23.24
N ASP A 429 7.57 -9.74 24.03
CA ASP A 429 7.35 -9.77 25.48
C ASP A 429 7.87 -8.49 26.16
N GLN A 430 9.07 -8.04 25.74
CA GLN A 430 9.66 -6.77 26.18
C GLN A 430 9.97 -5.88 24.98
N VAL A 431 9.72 -4.58 25.11
CA VAL A 431 10.08 -3.59 24.10
C VAL A 431 10.88 -2.45 24.72
N PHE A 432 11.98 -2.12 24.07
CA PHE A 432 12.86 -1.00 24.35
C PHE A 432 12.78 -0.01 23.18
N GLY A 433 11.97 1.03 23.32
CA GLY A 433 11.95 2.13 22.36
C GLY A 433 13.15 3.04 22.58
N VAL A 434 13.99 3.20 21.57
CA VAL A 434 15.19 4.07 21.63
C VAL A 434 15.02 5.20 20.63
N PHE A 435 14.81 6.39 21.15
CA PHE A 435 14.53 7.59 20.35
C PHE A 435 15.56 8.68 20.66
N ARG A 436 15.90 9.48 19.66
CA ARG A 436 16.75 10.65 19.86
C ARG A 436 15.93 11.84 20.34
N ASP A 437 16.57 12.71 21.13
CA ASP A 437 15.98 13.98 21.55
C ASP A 437 16.06 15.00 20.39
N ILE A 438 15.21 14.76 19.39
CA ILE A 438 15.05 15.59 18.19
C ILE A 438 13.56 15.81 17.99
N GLU A 439 13.15 17.06 17.79
CA GLU A 439 11.76 17.32 17.36
C GLU A 439 11.51 16.66 16.00
N ASN A 440 10.59 15.72 15.98
CA ASN A 440 10.13 15.08 14.76
C ASN A 440 8.61 14.88 14.85
N PRO A 441 7.83 15.34 13.87
CA PRO A 441 6.37 15.22 13.86
C PRO A 441 5.88 13.77 14.05
N MET A 442 6.64 12.80 13.53
CA MET A 442 6.32 11.38 13.61
C MET A 442 6.67 10.72 14.95
N GLN A 443 7.37 11.42 15.87
CA GLN A 443 7.91 10.78 17.05
C GLN A 443 6.84 10.22 18.00
N ASN A 444 5.75 10.94 18.21
CA ASN A 444 4.65 10.46 19.04
C ASN A 444 3.97 9.24 18.40
N GLN A 445 3.83 9.24 17.10
CA GLN A 445 3.27 8.13 16.34
C GLN A 445 4.17 6.89 16.43
N ALA A 446 5.49 7.08 16.25
CA ALA A 446 6.49 6.03 16.38
C ALA A 446 6.49 5.43 17.80
N LYS A 447 6.45 6.28 18.84
CA LYS A 447 6.34 5.86 20.24
C LYS A 447 5.04 5.09 20.50
N TYR A 448 3.92 5.51 19.92
CA TYR A 448 2.64 4.79 20.03
C TYR A 448 2.72 3.40 19.38
N ILE A 449 3.21 3.32 18.15
CA ILE A 449 3.38 2.03 17.48
C ILE A 449 4.30 1.14 18.31
N CYS A 450 5.45 1.66 18.77
CA CYS A 450 6.38 0.96 19.64
C CYS A 450 5.69 0.41 20.91
N ALA A 451 4.92 1.22 21.60
CA ALA A 451 4.19 0.82 22.82
C ALA A 451 3.19 -0.31 22.54
N THR A 452 2.50 -0.27 21.39
CA THR A 452 1.53 -1.30 21.01
C THR A 452 2.16 -2.65 20.65
N ARG A 453 3.48 -2.73 20.52
CA ARG A 453 4.23 -3.98 20.27
C ARG A 453 4.56 -4.75 21.55
N ALA A 454 4.55 -4.09 22.72
CA ALA A 454 4.92 -4.70 24.00
C ALA A 454 3.76 -5.49 24.60
N LEU A 455 4.01 -6.76 24.94
CA LEU A 455 3.02 -7.63 25.61
C LEU A 455 3.07 -7.47 27.14
N HIS A 456 4.26 -7.32 27.73
CA HIS A 456 4.48 -7.38 29.17
C HIS A 456 5.20 -6.17 29.74
N GLU A 457 6.31 -5.73 29.12
CA GLU A 457 7.13 -4.64 29.64
C GLU A 457 7.51 -3.67 28.52
N LEU A 458 7.45 -2.38 28.82
CA LEU A 458 7.79 -1.29 27.90
C LEU A 458 8.77 -0.33 28.59
N TYR A 459 9.87 -0.06 27.88
CA TYR A 459 10.89 0.92 28.24
C TYR A 459 11.03 1.92 27.11
N MET A 460 10.99 3.21 27.42
CA MET A 460 11.09 4.28 26.44
C MET A 460 12.30 5.12 26.77
N TYR A 461 13.37 4.92 26.01
CA TYR A 461 14.66 5.56 26.23
C TYR A 461 14.88 6.71 25.25
N GLN A 462 15.39 7.81 25.76
CA GLN A 462 15.71 8.98 24.97
C GLN A 462 17.21 9.26 25.04
N VAL A 463 17.85 9.33 23.87
CA VAL A 463 19.28 9.65 23.78
C VAL A 463 19.43 11.14 23.50
N THR A 464 20.04 11.86 24.43
CA THR A 464 20.32 13.30 24.28
C THR A 464 21.43 13.49 23.26
N LYS A 465 21.26 14.49 22.38
CA LYS A 465 22.28 14.88 21.41
C LYS A 465 23.50 15.46 22.17
N GLN A 466 24.68 14.89 21.92
CA GLN A 466 25.93 15.58 22.29
C GLN A 466 26.15 16.81 21.44
#